data_94a6a7ac3a5cf1c6c414720a6c39f07e
#
_entry.id   94a6a7ac3a5cf1c6c414720a6c39f07e
#
_cell.length_a   1.000
_cell.length_b   1.000
_cell.length_c   1.000
_cell.angle_alpha   90.00
_cell.angle_beta   90.00
_cell.angle_gamma   90.00
#
_symmetry.space_group_name_H-M   'P 1'
#
loop_
_entity.id
_entity.type
_entity.pdbx_description
1 polymer ?
#
loop_
_entity_poly.entity_id
_entity_poly.type
_entity_poly.pdbx_seq_one_letter_code
_entity_poly.pdbx_strand_id
1 'polypeptide(L)'
;MTAMTTEILLTNDDGIDAVGLRALADALSRDYDVTVVAPESNQSGVGGARSWWDTTVEYTETGAGYAVDGTPADCVAVADVALGLDPDAVVSGCNHGPNIGAHILGQSGTVGAAMEASFLGTPAIAVSLYDRGNLPVPPTLDNGDFAVAGEVVVDLLGRAERAAADGDLALPFGADVLNVNVPAADDETAADPTYRLTEPARGFDVIEFRPGEEGPEDENVPEGWEFNERRGEMGMELRDRFWREFLRGDVPDDPGSDRLAVVEGEVSISPLSSSRSIAGDRAGEVVNGPAEAASGASRIEQD
;
A
#
# COMPACT_ATOMS: atom_id res chain seq x y z
N MET A 1 28.99 15.75 -19.32
CA MET A 1 28.53 15.04 -18.13
C MET A 1 27.44 14.11 -18.66
N THR A 2 27.63 12.81 -18.60
CA THR A 2 26.55 11.83 -18.78
C THR A 2 25.55 12.11 -17.67
N ALA A 3 24.28 12.35 -18.02
CA ALA A 3 23.23 12.38 -17.00
C ALA A 3 23.30 11.03 -16.26
N MET A 4 23.35 11.04 -14.96
CA MET A 4 23.18 9.80 -14.18
C MET A 4 21.74 9.36 -14.41
N THR A 5 21.56 8.09 -14.67
CA THR A 5 20.24 7.50 -14.78
C THR A 5 19.67 7.33 -13.39
N THR A 6 18.43 7.71 -13.18
CA THR A 6 17.75 7.57 -11.88
C THR A 6 17.65 6.07 -11.52
N GLU A 7 18.11 5.72 -10.31
CA GLU A 7 18.12 4.36 -9.80
C GLU A 7 16.83 4.06 -9.03
N ILE A 8 16.13 3.01 -9.41
CA ILE A 8 14.85 2.60 -8.82
C ILE A 8 14.98 1.22 -8.15
N LEU A 9 14.67 1.14 -6.86
CA LEU A 9 14.39 -0.13 -6.22
C LEU A 9 12.93 -0.52 -6.49
N LEU A 10 12.70 -1.68 -7.09
CA LEU A 10 11.37 -2.24 -7.31
C LEU A 10 11.13 -3.44 -6.39
N THR A 11 10.03 -3.42 -5.65
CA THR A 11 9.57 -4.49 -4.77
C THR A 11 8.07 -4.71 -4.86
N ASN A 12 7.51 -5.68 -4.13
CA ASN A 12 6.08 -5.94 -4.01
C ASN A 12 5.76 -6.81 -2.79
N ASP A 13 4.50 -7.19 -2.60
CA ASP A 13 4.08 -8.23 -1.64
C ASP A 13 3.48 -9.48 -2.30
N ASP A 14 3.28 -9.48 -3.62
CA ASP A 14 2.80 -10.64 -4.38
C ASP A 14 3.89 -11.69 -4.67
N GLY A 15 5.16 -11.30 -4.52
CA GLY A 15 6.34 -12.16 -4.73
C GLY A 15 7.10 -11.89 -6.02
N ILE A 16 8.35 -12.40 -6.09
CA ILE A 16 9.31 -12.14 -7.18
C ILE A 16 8.80 -12.58 -8.57
N ASP A 17 7.95 -13.60 -8.62
CA ASP A 17 7.39 -14.13 -9.86
C ASP A 17 6.05 -13.48 -10.25
N ALA A 18 5.57 -12.49 -9.50
CA ALA A 18 4.29 -11.85 -9.75
C ALA A 18 4.26 -11.13 -11.10
N VAL A 19 3.11 -11.22 -11.79
CA VAL A 19 2.92 -10.60 -13.12
C VAL A 19 3.04 -9.08 -13.02
N GLY A 20 2.41 -8.47 -12.01
CA GLY A 20 2.44 -7.02 -11.79
C GLY A 20 3.85 -6.48 -11.55
N LEU A 21 4.69 -7.22 -10.81
CA LEU A 21 6.10 -6.85 -10.60
C LEU A 21 6.87 -6.84 -11.92
N ARG A 22 6.72 -7.91 -12.73
CA ARG A 22 7.39 -8.01 -14.03
C ARG A 22 6.93 -6.92 -14.99
N ALA A 23 5.63 -6.65 -15.04
CA ALA A 23 5.08 -5.60 -15.88
C ALA A 23 5.64 -4.22 -15.53
N LEU A 24 5.76 -3.90 -14.22
CA LEU A 24 6.41 -2.67 -13.78
C LEU A 24 7.90 -2.65 -14.11
N ALA A 25 8.63 -3.74 -13.88
CA ALA A 25 10.04 -3.84 -14.24
C ALA A 25 10.26 -3.56 -15.73
N ASP A 26 9.43 -4.16 -16.60
CA ASP A 26 9.48 -3.94 -18.05
C ASP A 26 9.14 -2.48 -18.43
N ALA A 27 8.21 -1.86 -17.76
CA ALA A 27 7.84 -0.47 -18.01
C ALA A 27 8.93 0.51 -17.58
N LEU A 28 9.41 0.38 -16.35
CA LEU A 28 10.38 1.28 -15.72
C LEU A 28 11.77 1.16 -16.35
N SER A 29 12.22 -0.05 -16.72
CA SER A 29 13.57 -0.27 -17.29
C SER A 29 13.80 0.39 -18.65
N ARG A 30 12.78 1.04 -19.23
CA ARG A 30 12.93 1.82 -20.47
C ARG A 30 13.62 3.15 -20.22
N ASP A 31 13.42 3.73 -19.04
CA ASP A 31 13.83 5.09 -18.71
C ASP A 31 14.71 5.17 -17.45
N TYR A 32 14.69 4.12 -16.60
CA TYR A 32 15.33 4.06 -15.29
C TYR A 32 16.27 2.85 -15.17
N ASP A 33 17.22 2.92 -14.24
CA ASP A 33 18.01 1.76 -13.78
C ASP A 33 17.26 1.05 -12.65
N VAL A 34 16.75 -0.15 -12.93
CA VAL A 34 15.83 -0.86 -12.04
C VAL A 34 16.50 -2.07 -11.41
N THR A 35 16.57 -2.07 -10.08
CA THR A 35 16.94 -3.27 -9.30
C THR A 35 15.70 -3.84 -8.62
N VAL A 36 15.41 -5.13 -8.89
CA VAL A 36 14.29 -5.84 -8.28
C VAL A 36 14.77 -6.58 -7.03
N VAL A 37 14.11 -6.32 -5.88
CA VAL A 37 14.28 -7.07 -4.63
C VAL A 37 12.90 -7.35 -4.07
N ALA A 38 12.44 -8.59 -4.09
CA ALA A 38 11.07 -8.93 -3.74
C ALA A 38 10.97 -10.25 -2.95
N PRO A 39 9.88 -10.47 -2.19
CA PRO A 39 9.69 -11.72 -1.46
C PRO A 39 9.69 -12.94 -2.39
N GLU A 40 10.18 -14.09 -1.91
CA GLU A 40 10.09 -15.35 -2.66
C GLU A 40 8.66 -15.80 -2.94
N SER A 41 7.73 -15.43 -2.06
CA SER A 41 6.33 -15.84 -2.15
C SER A 41 5.40 -14.71 -1.72
N ASN A 42 4.10 -14.86 -2.04
CA ASN A 42 3.07 -13.88 -1.68
C ASN A 42 3.01 -13.63 -0.17
N GLN A 43 3.05 -12.37 0.22
CA GLN A 43 3.02 -11.83 1.58
C GLN A 43 1.82 -10.90 1.81
N SER A 44 0.76 -11.01 1.01
CA SER A 44 -0.42 -10.15 1.13
C SER A 44 -0.98 -10.13 2.56
N GLY A 45 -1.30 -8.94 3.06
CA GLY A 45 -1.84 -8.77 4.40
C GLY A 45 -0.79 -8.69 5.52
N VAL A 46 0.51 -8.72 5.21
CA VAL A 46 1.58 -8.65 6.22
C VAL A 46 1.77 -7.23 6.78
N GLY A 47 1.26 -6.21 6.09
CA GLY A 47 1.47 -4.83 6.46
C GLY A 47 2.94 -4.41 6.39
N GLY A 48 3.35 -3.50 7.27
CA GLY A 48 4.75 -3.07 7.39
C GLY A 48 5.57 -3.92 8.36
N ALA A 49 5.25 -5.21 8.51
CA ALA A 49 6.01 -6.09 9.40
C ALA A 49 7.44 -6.32 8.85
N ARG A 50 8.41 -6.30 9.76
CA ARG A 50 9.80 -6.67 9.50
C ARG A 50 10.23 -7.85 10.36
N SER A 51 11.21 -8.61 9.88
CA SER A 51 11.90 -9.61 10.67
C SER A 51 12.76 -8.96 11.73
N TRP A 52 12.59 -9.37 13.00
CA TRP A 52 13.28 -8.80 14.14
C TRP A 52 14.01 -9.88 14.94
N TRP A 53 15.10 -9.47 15.63
CA TRP A 53 15.89 -10.30 16.54
C TRP A 53 16.41 -11.55 15.83
N ASP A 54 16.70 -12.60 16.47
CA ASP A 54 17.36 -13.83 16.02
C ASP A 54 16.83 -14.47 14.70
N THR A 55 16.19 -13.68 13.82
CA THR A 55 15.69 -14.11 12.51
C THR A 55 16.74 -13.78 11.45
N THR A 56 17.18 -14.78 10.71
CA THR A 56 18.01 -14.60 9.52
C THR A 56 17.08 -14.42 8.31
N VAL A 57 17.27 -13.34 7.57
CA VAL A 57 16.62 -13.11 6.28
C VAL A 57 17.58 -13.57 5.19
N GLU A 58 17.21 -14.61 4.46
CA GLU A 58 18.00 -15.14 3.35
C GLU A 58 17.57 -14.49 2.03
N TYR A 59 18.51 -14.32 1.10
CA TYR A 59 18.20 -13.83 -0.23
C TYR A 59 19.03 -14.53 -1.29
N THR A 60 18.49 -14.64 -2.49
CA THR A 60 19.10 -15.36 -3.60
C THR A 60 18.97 -14.51 -4.89
N GLU A 61 20.06 -14.37 -5.61
CA GLU A 61 20.04 -13.74 -6.94
C GLU A 61 19.37 -14.69 -7.94
N THR A 62 18.42 -14.15 -8.70
CA THR A 62 17.63 -14.87 -9.72
C THR A 62 17.73 -14.14 -11.06
N GLY A 63 17.12 -14.71 -12.11
CA GLY A 63 17.03 -14.01 -13.41
C GLY A 63 16.12 -12.77 -13.40
N ALA A 64 15.27 -12.61 -12.36
CA ALA A 64 14.35 -11.49 -12.21
C ALA A 64 14.85 -10.42 -11.23
N GLY A 65 15.92 -10.69 -10.48
CA GLY A 65 16.43 -9.86 -9.42
C GLY A 65 16.76 -10.68 -8.18
N TYR A 66 16.58 -10.13 -6.99
CA TYR A 66 16.86 -10.79 -5.71
C TYR A 66 15.55 -11.25 -5.06
N ALA A 67 15.42 -12.56 -4.86
CA ALA A 67 14.33 -13.17 -4.11
C ALA A 67 14.71 -13.24 -2.62
N VAL A 68 13.83 -12.79 -1.74
CA VAL A 68 14.07 -12.68 -0.30
C VAL A 68 13.10 -13.61 0.46
N ASP A 69 13.62 -14.47 1.35
CA ASP A 69 12.80 -15.21 2.33
C ASP A 69 12.44 -14.27 3.49
N GLY A 70 11.49 -13.39 3.22
CA GLY A 70 11.10 -12.33 4.15
C GLY A 70 9.89 -11.54 3.68
N THR A 71 9.60 -10.47 4.41
CA THR A 71 8.50 -9.55 4.10
C THR A 71 8.91 -8.51 3.05
N PRO A 72 7.94 -7.76 2.47
CA PRO A 72 8.26 -6.64 1.60
C PRO A 72 9.13 -5.55 2.24
N ALA A 73 8.93 -5.29 3.53
CA ALA A 73 9.77 -4.38 4.29
C ALA A 73 11.20 -4.93 4.50
N ASP A 74 11.34 -6.27 4.66
CA ASP A 74 12.66 -6.91 4.69
C ASP A 74 13.39 -6.77 3.36
N CYS A 75 12.67 -6.82 2.23
CA CYS A 75 13.25 -6.62 0.89
C CYS A 75 13.90 -5.24 0.75
N VAL A 76 13.24 -4.18 1.23
CA VAL A 76 13.79 -2.83 1.25
C VAL A 76 15.04 -2.76 2.12
N ALA A 77 15.01 -3.37 3.30
CA ALA A 77 16.18 -3.41 4.18
C ALA A 77 17.35 -4.25 3.63
N VAL A 78 17.06 -5.35 2.94
CA VAL A 78 18.08 -6.16 2.24
C VAL A 78 18.73 -5.35 1.14
N ALA A 79 17.95 -4.58 0.36
CA ALA A 79 18.45 -3.71 -0.69
C ALA A 79 19.44 -2.67 -0.12
N ASP A 80 19.05 -1.96 0.93
CA ASP A 80 19.88 -0.93 1.58
C ASP A 80 21.10 -1.56 2.26
N VAL A 81 20.89 -2.49 3.20
CA VAL A 81 21.95 -2.94 4.11
C VAL A 81 22.83 -4.05 3.53
N ALA A 82 22.23 -5.05 2.88
CA ALA A 82 22.95 -6.23 2.42
C ALA A 82 23.53 -6.05 1.01
N LEU A 83 22.77 -5.40 0.12
CA LEU A 83 23.19 -5.15 -1.25
C LEU A 83 23.90 -3.79 -1.40
N GLY A 84 23.75 -2.88 -0.42
CA GLY A 84 24.36 -1.55 -0.43
C GLY A 84 23.82 -0.66 -1.55
N LEU A 85 22.55 -0.83 -1.92
CA LEU A 85 21.89 0.01 -2.90
C LEU A 85 21.49 1.35 -2.27
N ASP A 86 21.59 2.43 -3.05
CA ASP A 86 21.20 3.78 -2.66
C ASP A 86 20.23 4.34 -3.73
N PRO A 87 19.01 3.79 -3.84
CA PRO A 87 18.10 4.16 -4.90
C PRO A 87 17.54 5.58 -4.71
N ASP A 88 17.34 6.30 -5.82
CA ASP A 88 16.71 7.62 -5.82
C ASP A 88 15.22 7.55 -5.43
N ALA A 89 14.56 6.42 -5.73
CA ALA A 89 13.19 6.13 -5.29
C ALA A 89 12.93 4.62 -5.16
N VAL A 90 11.91 4.28 -4.37
CA VAL A 90 11.36 2.94 -4.28
C VAL A 90 9.98 2.89 -4.93
N VAL A 91 9.75 1.89 -5.77
CA VAL A 91 8.43 1.54 -6.29
C VAL A 91 8.02 0.20 -5.70
N SER A 92 6.86 0.15 -5.05
CA SER A 92 6.29 -1.09 -4.50
C SER A 92 5.00 -1.44 -5.24
N GLY A 93 4.99 -2.59 -5.88
CA GLY A 93 3.85 -3.10 -6.66
C GLY A 93 4.28 -3.79 -7.98
N CYS A 94 3.45 -3.88 -9.01
CA CYS A 94 2.04 -3.47 -8.97
C CYS A 94 1.21 -4.52 -8.24
N ASN A 95 0.54 -4.12 -7.17
CA ASN A 95 -0.30 -5.01 -6.40
C ASN A 95 -1.53 -5.43 -7.20
N HIS A 96 -1.92 -6.67 -7.06
CA HIS A 96 -3.13 -7.22 -7.66
C HIS A 96 -4.34 -7.01 -6.74
N GLY A 97 -5.03 -5.92 -6.93
CA GLY A 97 -6.15 -5.45 -6.10
C GLY A 97 -5.87 -4.09 -5.46
N PRO A 98 -6.91 -3.27 -5.24
CA PRO A 98 -6.73 -1.91 -4.74
C PRO A 98 -6.33 -1.89 -3.26
N ASN A 99 -5.42 -0.99 -2.92
CA ASN A 99 -5.08 -0.63 -1.55
C ASN A 99 -5.74 0.71 -1.21
N ILE A 100 -6.97 0.68 -0.68
CA ILE A 100 -7.82 1.84 -0.42
C ILE A 100 -8.44 1.82 0.97
N GLY A 101 -8.57 3.01 1.55
CA GLY A 101 -9.02 3.20 2.93
C GLY A 101 -7.93 2.96 3.97
N ALA A 102 -7.91 3.79 5.01
CA ALA A 102 -6.84 3.83 6.01
C ALA A 102 -6.60 2.48 6.71
N HIS A 103 -7.66 1.67 6.89
CA HIS A 103 -7.53 0.36 7.51
C HIS A 103 -6.76 -0.63 6.63
N ILE A 104 -7.11 -0.71 5.33
CA ILE A 104 -6.45 -1.60 4.36
C ILE A 104 -5.00 -1.16 4.15
N LEU A 105 -4.73 0.15 4.04
CA LEU A 105 -3.37 0.65 3.93
C LEU A 105 -2.47 0.16 5.08
N GLY A 106 -3.01 0.08 6.29
CA GLY A 106 -2.28 -0.43 7.45
C GLY A 106 -1.95 -1.93 7.40
N GLN A 107 -2.64 -2.70 6.56
CA GLN A 107 -2.45 -4.14 6.39
C GLN A 107 -1.73 -4.50 5.08
N SER A 108 -1.61 -3.57 4.15
CA SER A 108 -0.96 -3.77 2.86
C SER A 108 0.55 -3.94 2.99
N GLY A 109 1.08 -5.04 2.46
CA GLY A 109 2.52 -5.24 2.33
C GLY A 109 3.13 -4.32 1.28
N THR A 110 2.39 -4.01 0.21
CA THR A 110 2.79 -3.04 -0.83
C THR A 110 3.03 -1.66 -0.22
N VAL A 111 2.04 -1.13 0.54
CA VAL A 111 2.18 0.16 1.23
C VAL A 111 3.23 0.07 2.35
N GLY A 112 3.30 -1.08 3.04
CA GLY A 112 4.28 -1.34 4.09
C GLY A 112 5.72 -1.21 3.62
N ALA A 113 6.06 -1.74 2.44
CA ALA A 113 7.38 -1.60 1.83
C ALA A 113 7.70 -0.14 1.46
N ALA A 114 6.74 0.57 0.87
CA ALA A 114 6.91 1.99 0.55
C ALA A 114 7.11 2.86 1.80
N MET A 115 6.38 2.55 2.88
CA MET A 115 6.58 3.23 4.17
C MET A 115 7.94 2.91 4.79
N GLU A 116 8.43 1.67 4.67
CA GLU A 116 9.78 1.31 5.13
C GLU A 116 10.85 2.10 4.40
N ALA A 117 10.75 2.21 3.06
CA ALA A 117 11.66 3.02 2.26
C ALA A 117 11.68 4.47 2.74
N SER A 118 10.52 5.04 2.99
CA SER A 118 10.38 6.41 3.51
C SER A 118 11.00 6.58 4.90
N PHE A 119 10.92 5.58 5.80
CA PHE A 119 11.62 5.61 7.09
C PHE A 119 13.13 5.57 6.95
N LEU A 120 13.63 4.96 5.88
CA LEU A 120 15.07 4.95 5.53
C LEU A 120 15.52 6.22 4.79
N GLY A 121 14.58 7.10 4.44
CA GLY A 121 14.85 8.39 3.82
C GLY A 121 14.67 8.44 2.31
N THR A 122 14.20 7.34 1.69
CA THR A 122 13.98 7.25 0.25
C THR A 122 12.51 7.47 -0.08
N PRO A 123 12.17 8.40 -0.99
CA PRO A 123 10.78 8.62 -1.42
C PRO A 123 10.23 7.38 -2.13
N ALA A 124 8.93 7.09 -1.95
CA ALA A 124 8.37 5.85 -2.47
C ALA A 124 6.99 5.98 -3.09
N ILE A 125 6.69 5.12 -4.08
CA ILE A 125 5.39 4.97 -4.71
C ILE A 125 4.88 3.55 -4.47
N ALA A 126 3.76 3.41 -3.76
CA ALA A 126 3.00 2.17 -3.69
C ALA A 126 1.95 2.19 -4.79
N VAL A 127 1.94 1.21 -5.68
CA VAL A 127 1.01 1.16 -6.81
C VAL A 127 0.23 -0.13 -6.84
N SER A 128 -1.08 -0.01 -7.06
CA SER A 128 -2.05 -1.10 -7.08
C SER A 128 -2.95 -0.99 -8.30
N LEU A 129 -3.27 -2.14 -8.89
CA LEU A 129 -4.21 -2.25 -10.00
C LEU A 129 -5.59 -2.65 -9.48
N TYR A 130 -6.64 -2.09 -10.06
CA TYR A 130 -8.01 -2.53 -9.84
C TYR A 130 -8.79 -2.67 -11.14
N ASP A 131 -9.74 -3.61 -11.18
CA ASP A 131 -10.68 -3.80 -12.27
C ASP A 131 -12.10 -3.56 -11.73
N ARG A 132 -12.78 -2.53 -12.24
CA ARG A 132 -14.15 -2.18 -11.82
C ARG A 132 -15.17 -3.27 -12.13
N GLY A 133 -14.97 -4.00 -13.23
CA GLY A 133 -15.90 -5.04 -13.71
C GLY A 133 -15.82 -6.32 -12.89
N ASN A 134 -14.69 -6.58 -12.25
CA ASN A 134 -14.37 -7.84 -11.59
C ASN A 134 -13.78 -7.64 -10.18
N LEU A 135 -14.20 -6.62 -9.47
CA LEU A 135 -13.75 -6.43 -8.10
C LEU A 135 -14.18 -7.60 -7.19
N PRO A 136 -13.33 -7.96 -6.22
CA PRO A 136 -12.10 -7.24 -5.85
C PRO A 136 -10.90 -7.55 -6.73
N VAL A 137 -10.84 -8.71 -7.39
CA VAL A 137 -9.64 -9.11 -8.14
C VAL A 137 -10.01 -10.08 -9.25
N PRO A 138 -9.69 -9.81 -10.52
CA PRO A 138 -9.88 -10.77 -11.61
C PRO A 138 -9.05 -12.04 -11.37
N PRO A 139 -9.54 -13.21 -11.75
CA PRO A 139 -8.88 -14.49 -11.46
C PRO A 139 -7.55 -14.68 -12.19
N THR A 140 -7.33 -13.99 -13.30
CA THR A 140 -6.09 -14.07 -14.10
C THR A 140 -5.81 -12.74 -14.76
N LEU A 141 -4.61 -12.19 -14.54
CA LEU A 141 -4.10 -11.00 -15.21
C LEU A 141 -2.86 -11.35 -16.05
N ASP A 142 -2.65 -10.62 -17.12
CA ASP A 142 -1.41 -10.67 -17.90
C ASP A 142 -0.65 -9.33 -17.84
N ASN A 143 0.53 -9.26 -18.46
CA ASN A 143 1.35 -8.04 -18.45
C ASN A 143 0.61 -6.83 -19.06
N GLY A 144 -0.30 -7.06 -20.01
CA GLY A 144 -1.04 -6.01 -20.68
C GLY A 144 -1.98 -5.26 -19.74
N ASP A 145 -2.57 -5.95 -18.78
CA ASP A 145 -3.51 -5.36 -17.82
C ASP A 145 -2.85 -4.28 -16.96
N PHE A 146 -1.54 -4.41 -16.70
CA PHE A 146 -0.75 -3.47 -15.90
C PHE A 146 -0.14 -2.30 -16.71
N ALA A 147 -0.41 -2.20 -18.00
CA ALA A 147 0.24 -1.20 -18.85
C ALA A 147 -0.02 0.24 -18.36
N VAL A 148 -1.26 0.55 -18.00
CA VAL A 148 -1.64 1.89 -17.51
C VAL A 148 -0.94 2.19 -16.17
N ALA A 149 -0.81 1.19 -15.28
CA ALA A 149 -0.09 1.37 -14.02
C ALA A 149 1.39 1.72 -14.26
N GLY A 150 2.05 1.07 -15.23
CA GLY A 150 3.41 1.39 -15.63
C GLY A 150 3.55 2.82 -16.14
N GLU A 151 2.65 3.27 -17.02
CA GLU A 151 2.64 4.63 -17.56
C GLU A 151 2.40 5.69 -16.47
N VAL A 152 1.48 5.42 -15.54
CA VAL A 152 1.19 6.30 -14.40
C VAL A 152 2.43 6.46 -13.50
N VAL A 153 3.12 5.36 -13.17
CA VAL A 153 4.33 5.42 -12.33
C VAL A 153 5.45 6.19 -13.04
N VAL A 154 5.68 5.94 -14.33
CA VAL A 154 6.67 6.69 -15.13
C VAL A 154 6.35 8.20 -15.15
N ASP A 155 5.08 8.58 -15.33
CA ASP A 155 4.68 10.00 -15.29
C ASP A 155 4.92 10.63 -13.90
N LEU A 156 4.58 9.90 -12.82
CA LEU A 156 4.79 10.39 -11.46
C LEU A 156 6.28 10.55 -11.11
N LEU A 157 7.13 9.58 -11.49
CA LEU A 157 8.58 9.69 -11.33
C LEU A 157 9.15 10.85 -12.13
N GLY A 158 8.74 11.00 -13.39
CA GLY A 158 9.15 12.14 -14.20
C GLY A 158 8.69 13.51 -13.65
N ARG A 159 7.57 13.57 -12.92
CA ARG A 159 7.14 14.78 -12.18
C ARG A 159 8.04 15.01 -10.97
N ALA A 160 8.40 13.95 -10.25
CA ALA A 160 9.28 14.02 -9.09
C ALA A 160 10.69 14.50 -9.49
N GLU A 161 11.25 14.00 -10.59
CA GLU A 161 12.52 14.47 -11.15
C GLU A 161 12.48 15.97 -11.53
N ARG A 162 11.39 16.40 -12.15
CA ARG A 162 11.23 17.83 -12.49
C ARG A 162 11.06 18.75 -11.29
N ALA A 163 10.58 18.20 -10.16
CA ALA A 163 10.44 18.94 -8.90
C ALA A 163 11.75 18.98 -8.08
N ALA A 164 12.71 18.12 -8.39
CA ALA A 164 14.00 18.03 -7.73
C ALA A 164 14.78 19.35 -7.85
N ALA A 165 15.09 19.99 -6.71
CA ALA A 165 15.75 21.28 -6.70
C ALA A 165 17.27 21.18 -6.63
N ASP A 166 17.81 20.15 -5.97
CA ASP A 166 19.24 19.95 -5.67
C ASP A 166 19.77 18.55 -6.08
N GLY A 167 19.03 17.83 -6.93
CA GLY A 167 19.40 16.49 -7.38
C GLY A 167 18.69 15.37 -6.64
N ASP A 168 18.12 15.63 -5.47
CA ASP A 168 17.33 14.64 -4.73
C ASP A 168 15.91 14.60 -5.27
N LEU A 169 15.40 13.42 -5.57
CA LEU A 169 14.05 13.21 -6.08
C LEU A 169 13.01 13.60 -5.02
N ALA A 170 12.05 14.42 -5.40
CA ALA A 170 11.00 14.90 -4.51
C ALA A 170 9.61 14.58 -5.04
N LEU A 171 8.85 13.77 -4.30
CA LEU A 171 7.49 13.43 -4.70
C LEU A 171 6.58 14.65 -4.72
N PRO A 172 5.58 14.67 -5.63
CA PRO A 172 4.55 15.70 -5.64
C PRO A 172 3.84 15.84 -4.27
N PHE A 173 3.29 17.01 -4.01
CA PHE A 173 2.52 17.32 -2.80
C PHE A 173 3.31 17.31 -1.49
N GLY A 174 4.64 17.20 -1.53
CA GLY A 174 5.49 17.09 -0.33
C GLY A 174 5.26 15.78 0.43
N ALA A 175 4.87 14.74 -0.28
CA ALA A 175 4.65 13.42 0.27
C ALA A 175 5.96 12.67 0.48
N ASP A 176 6.00 11.82 1.50
CA ASP A 176 7.06 10.84 1.68
C ASP A 176 6.75 9.58 0.86
N VAL A 177 5.45 9.25 0.72
CA VAL A 177 4.92 8.11 -0.05
C VAL A 177 3.71 8.55 -0.85
N LEU A 178 3.58 8.10 -2.10
CA LEU A 178 2.34 8.15 -2.85
C LEU A 178 1.70 6.75 -2.86
N ASN A 179 0.46 6.63 -2.37
CA ASN A 179 -0.35 5.45 -2.59
C ASN A 179 -1.24 5.67 -3.82
N VAL A 180 -1.06 4.85 -4.84
CA VAL A 180 -1.66 5.03 -6.17
C VAL A 180 -2.48 3.80 -6.51
N ASN A 181 -3.77 4.01 -6.86
CA ASN A 181 -4.63 2.94 -7.38
C ASN A 181 -5.03 3.28 -8.82
N VAL A 182 -4.80 2.33 -9.72
CA VAL A 182 -4.91 2.52 -11.17
C VAL A 182 -5.92 1.53 -11.75
N PRO A 183 -6.83 1.95 -12.66
CA PRO A 183 -7.72 1.02 -13.36
C PRO A 183 -6.93 0.09 -14.30
N ALA A 184 -7.40 -1.15 -14.45
CA ALA A 184 -6.84 -2.11 -15.41
C ALA A 184 -6.95 -1.60 -16.85
N ALA A 185 -6.05 -2.02 -17.72
CA ALA A 185 -5.92 -1.51 -19.09
C ALA A 185 -7.14 -1.80 -20.00
N ASP A 186 -7.94 -2.79 -19.67
CA ASP A 186 -9.17 -3.15 -20.39
C ASP A 186 -10.41 -2.36 -19.94
N ASP A 187 -10.31 -1.59 -18.85
CA ASP A 187 -11.36 -0.67 -18.43
C ASP A 187 -11.44 0.51 -19.42
N GLU A 188 -12.67 0.88 -19.84
CA GLU A 188 -12.88 2.02 -20.76
C GLU A 188 -12.27 3.33 -20.23
N THR A 189 -12.12 3.45 -18.91
CA THR A 189 -11.52 4.60 -18.24
C THR A 189 -9.99 4.61 -18.32
N ALA A 190 -9.36 3.48 -18.58
CA ALA A 190 -7.91 3.35 -18.65
C ALA A 190 -7.28 4.01 -19.89
N ALA A 191 -8.06 4.21 -20.96
CA ALA A 191 -7.56 4.81 -22.21
C ALA A 191 -7.22 6.31 -22.07
N ASP A 192 -7.88 7.04 -21.15
CA ASP A 192 -7.61 8.43 -20.80
C ASP A 192 -7.94 8.64 -19.31
N PRO A 193 -7.10 8.17 -18.41
CA PRO A 193 -7.42 8.10 -17.00
C PRO A 193 -7.49 9.49 -16.38
N THR A 194 -8.57 9.73 -15.65
CA THR A 194 -8.70 10.93 -14.81
C THR A 194 -7.94 10.72 -13.52
N TYR A 195 -7.12 11.70 -13.15
CA TYR A 195 -6.33 11.67 -11.91
C TYR A 195 -7.06 12.44 -10.82
N ARG A 196 -7.20 11.81 -9.67
CA ARG A 196 -7.75 12.45 -8.47
C ARG A 196 -6.76 12.42 -7.31
N LEU A 197 -6.50 13.61 -6.74
CA LEU A 197 -5.83 13.71 -5.45
C LEU A 197 -6.83 13.30 -4.37
N THR A 198 -6.47 12.32 -3.54
CA THR A 198 -7.38 11.69 -2.60
C THR A 198 -6.81 11.62 -1.19
N GLU A 199 -7.69 11.38 -0.22
CA GLU A 199 -7.35 10.99 1.14
C GLU A 199 -7.86 9.57 1.41
N PRO A 200 -7.09 8.72 2.13
CA PRO A 200 -7.56 7.41 2.52
C PRO A 200 -8.83 7.50 3.36
N ALA A 201 -9.89 6.85 2.92
CA ALA A 201 -11.16 6.82 3.62
C ALA A 201 -10.99 6.21 5.01
N ARG A 202 -11.56 6.86 6.04
CA ARG A 202 -11.37 6.48 7.45
C ARG A 202 -12.43 5.51 7.97
N GLY A 203 -13.58 5.44 7.29
CA GLY A 203 -14.67 4.56 7.67
C GLY A 203 -14.25 3.10 7.47
N PHE A 204 -14.29 2.33 8.53
CA PHE A 204 -14.09 0.89 8.49
C PHE A 204 -15.09 0.25 9.45
N ASP A 205 -15.81 -0.77 8.97
CA ASP A 205 -16.85 -1.41 9.73
C ASP A 205 -16.75 -2.93 9.57
N VAL A 206 -16.51 -3.62 10.67
CA VAL A 206 -16.45 -5.08 10.70
C VAL A 206 -17.79 -5.60 11.18
N ILE A 207 -18.42 -6.42 10.39
CA ILE A 207 -19.66 -7.09 10.76
C ILE A 207 -19.40 -8.53 11.22
N GLU A 208 -20.07 -8.91 12.30
CA GLU A 208 -20.12 -10.30 12.75
C GLU A 208 -21.07 -11.10 11.85
N PHE A 209 -20.62 -12.25 11.39
CA PHE A 209 -21.44 -13.23 10.71
C PHE A 209 -21.47 -14.52 11.54
N ARG A 210 -22.65 -15.01 11.87
CA ARG A 210 -22.83 -16.27 12.59
C ARG A 210 -23.17 -17.40 11.63
N PRO A 211 -22.44 -18.52 11.66
CA PRO A 211 -22.78 -19.69 10.86
C PRO A 211 -24.22 -20.14 11.12
N GLY A 212 -25.01 -20.24 10.03
CA GLY A 212 -26.42 -20.65 10.10
C GLY A 212 -27.44 -19.51 10.18
N GLU A 213 -27.03 -18.25 10.27
CA GLU A 213 -27.88 -17.12 9.93
C GLU A 213 -27.87 -16.98 8.39
N GLU A 214 -29.08 -16.91 7.81
CA GLU A 214 -29.22 -16.58 6.38
C GLU A 214 -28.64 -15.16 6.22
N GLY A 215 -27.42 -15.09 5.68
CA GLY A 215 -26.87 -13.83 5.21
C GLY A 215 -27.84 -13.25 4.18
N PRO A 216 -27.91 -11.93 4.00
CA PRO A 216 -28.68 -11.37 2.92
C PRO A 216 -28.21 -12.03 1.62
N GLU A 217 -29.16 -12.51 0.82
CA GLU A 217 -28.88 -13.09 -0.50
C GLU A 217 -28.09 -12.06 -1.33
N ASP A 218 -26.79 -12.24 -1.39
CA ASP A 218 -25.92 -11.40 -2.21
C ASP A 218 -25.95 -11.95 -3.62
N GLU A 219 -26.89 -11.46 -4.43
CA GLU A 219 -27.00 -11.79 -5.86
C GLU A 219 -25.75 -11.39 -6.68
N ASN A 220 -24.81 -10.65 -6.08
CA ASN A 220 -23.63 -10.07 -6.73
C ASN A 220 -22.29 -10.56 -6.17
N VAL A 221 -22.25 -11.69 -5.47
CA VAL A 221 -20.96 -12.30 -5.10
C VAL A 221 -20.41 -12.99 -6.34
N PRO A 222 -19.19 -12.66 -6.81
CA PRO A 222 -18.59 -13.31 -7.97
C PRO A 222 -18.54 -14.83 -7.81
N GLU A 223 -18.82 -15.56 -8.89
CA GLU A 223 -18.74 -17.02 -8.92
C GLU A 223 -17.29 -17.44 -8.60
N GLY A 224 -17.11 -18.25 -7.58
CA GLY A 224 -15.79 -18.67 -7.08
C GLY A 224 -15.38 -18.06 -5.75
N TRP A 225 -16.13 -17.10 -5.21
CA TRP A 225 -15.97 -16.61 -3.84
C TRP A 225 -16.69 -17.56 -2.88
N GLU A 226 -16.13 -18.74 -2.71
CA GLU A 226 -16.55 -19.64 -1.65
C GLU A 226 -15.99 -19.12 -0.33
N PHE A 227 -16.84 -18.49 0.46
CA PHE A 227 -16.52 -18.22 1.86
C PHE A 227 -16.25 -19.56 2.53
N ASN A 228 -15.00 -19.77 2.95
CA ASN A 228 -14.59 -20.98 3.65
C ASN A 228 -15.48 -21.17 4.89
N GLU A 229 -16.45 -22.08 4.80
CA GLU A 229 -17.21 -22.56 5.96
C GLU A 229 -16.24 -23.30 6.90
N ARG A 230 -15.54 -22.59 7.76
CA ARG A 230 -14.85 -23.20 8.89
C ARG A 230 -15.93 -23.62 9.89
N ARG A 231 -16.24 -24.90 9.90
CA ARG A 231 -17.19 -25.49 10.85
C ARG A 231 -16.51 -25.60 12.23
N GLY A 232 -16.88 -24.72 13.14
CA GLY A 232 -16.60 -24.83 14.56
C GLY A 232 -17.88 -24.61 15.34
N GLU A 233 -18.05 -25.24 16.50
CA GLU A 233 -19.22 -25.03 17.37
C GLU A 233 -19.24 -23.62 17.98
N MET A 234 -18.09 -22.93 18.00
CA MET A 234 -17.94 -21.55 18.42
C MET A 234 -16.96 -20.85 17.49
N GLY A 235 -17.44 -19.90 16.73
CA GLY A 235 -16.65 -19.10 15.82
C GLY A 235 -17.48 -17.98 15.23
N MET A 236 -16.81 -16.91 14.84
CA MET A 236 -17.42 -15.83 14.05
C MET A 236 -16.59 -15.63 12.81
N GLU A 237 -17.21 -15.26 11.73
CA GLU A 237 -16.55 -14.76 10.55
C GLU A 237 -16.56 -13.23 10.63
N LEU A 238 -15.39 -12.63 10.52
CA LEU A 238 -15.24 -11.18 10.44
C LEU A 238 -15.27 -10.80 8.96
N ARG A 239 -16.24 -10.00 8.57
CA ARG A 239 -16.38 -9.46 7.23
C ARG A 239 -16.28 -7.96 7.25
N ASP A 240 -15.56 -7.42 6.31
CA ASP A 240 -15.57 -5.98 6.07
C ASP A 240 -16.84 -5.60 5.29
N ARG A 241 -17.66 -4.74 5.87
CA ARG A 241 -18.87 -4.22 5.22
C ARG A 241 -18.54 -3.43 3.95
N PHE A 242 -17.37 -2.79 3.93
CA PHE A 242 -16.91 -1.96 2.82
C PHE A 242 -16.98 -2.69 1.46
N TRP A 243 -16.48 -3.93 1.38
CA TRP A 243 -16.46 -4.67 0.11
C TRP A 243 -17.85 -4.85 -0.49
N ARG A 244 -18.86 -4.96 0.33
CA ARG A 244 -20.25 -5.09 -0.08
C ARG A 244 -20.81 -3.79 -0.67
N GLU A 245 -20.55 -2.66 -0.03
CA GLU A 245 -20.95 -1.33 -0.49
C GLU A 245 -20.18 -0.97 -1.76
N PHE A 246 -18.90 -1.28 -1.78
CA PHE A 246 -18.00 -1.08 -2.91
C PHE A 246 -18.45 -1.84 -4.17
N LEU A 247 -18.78 -3.14 -4.06
CA LEU A 247 -19.29 -3.95 -5.17
C LEU A 247 -20.62 -3.43 -5.73
N ARG A 248 -21.41 -2.73 -4.91
CA ARG A 248 -22.67 -2.09 -5.34
C ARG A 248 -22.44 -0.69 -5.94
N GLY A 249 -21.25 -0.15 -5.86
CA GLY A 249 -20.95 1.22 -6.22
C GLY A 249 -21.59 2.26 -5.29
N ASP A 250 -22.08 1.83 -4.12
CA ASP A 250 -22.72 2.67 -3.11
C ASP A 250 -21.74 2.88 -1.94
N VAL A 251 -20.81 3.81 -2.15
CA VAL A 251 -19.79 4.14 -1.15
C VAL A 251 -20.17 5.47 -0.50
N PRO A 252 -20.53 5.48 0.80
CA PRO A 252 -20.96 6.67 1.50
C PRO A 252 -19.77 7.56 1.93
N ASP A 253 -18.77 7.68 1.08
CA ASP A 253 -17.56 8.43 1.38
C ASP A 253 -17.60 9.85 0.82
N ASP A 254 -16.76 10.71 1.38
CA ASP A 254 -16.57 12.06 0.89
C ASP A 254 -15.99 12.07 -0.53
N PRO A 255 -16.32 13.08 -1.37
CA PRO A 255 -15.86 13.18 -2.75
C PRO A 255 -14.32 13.12 -2.93
N GLY A 256 -13.55 13.42 -1.88
CA GLY A 256 -12.09 13.34 -1.88
C GLY A 256 -11.51 12.00 -1.44
N SER A 257 -12.34 10.97 -1.20
CA SER A 257 -11.84 9.68 -0.75
C SER A 257 -11.23 8.85 -1.88
N ASP A 258 -10.23 8.04 -1.54
CA ASP A 258 -9.61 7.06 -2.44
C ASP A 258 -10.60 5.99 -2.90
N ARG A 259 -11.51 5.55 -2.02
CA ARG A 259 -12.54 4.57 -2.33
C ARG A 259 -13.51 5.07 -3.40
N LEU A 260 -13.99 6.31 -3.26
CA LEU A 260 -14.91 6.90 -4.24
C LEU A 260 -14.22 7.09 -5.60
N ALA A 261 -12.95 7.52 -5.62
CA ALA A 261 -12.19 7.65 -6.86
C ALA A 261 -12.09 6.31 -7.62
N VAL A 262 -11.81 5.22 -6.90
CA VAL A 262 -11.74 3.86 -7.49
C VAL A 262 -13.11 3.40 -8.00
N VAL A 263 -14.21 3.65 -7.26
CA VAL A 263 -15.58 3.34 -7.73
C VAL A 263 -15.92 4.12 -9.01
N GLU A 264 -15.44 5.35 -9.14
CA GLU A 264 -15.66 6.19 -10.31
C GLU A 264 -14.70 5.89 -11.48
N GLY A 265 -13.74 4.95 -11.29
CA GLY A 265 -12.81 4.50 -12.33
C GLY A 265 -11.65 5.46 -12.57
N GLU A 266 -11.26 6.23 -11.57
CA GLU A 266 -10.19 7.21 -11.67
C GLU A 266 -8.88 6.68 -11.07
N VAL A 267 -7.76 7.24 -11.52
CA VAL A 267 -6.48 7.04 -10.84
C VAL A 267 -6.51 7.81 -9.53
N SER A 268 -6.56 7.08 -8.41
CA SER A 268 -6.50 7.64 -7.07
C SER A 268 -5.04 7.84 -6.65
N ILE A 269 -4.69 9.05 -6.20
CA ILE A 269 -3.37 9.36 -5.66
C ILE A 269 -3.54 9.92 -4.26
N SER A 270 -3.14 9.17 -3.25
CA SER A 270 -3.15 9.57 -1.85
C SER A 270 -1.73 9.86 -1.36
N PRO A 271 -1.37 11.13 -1.13
CA PRO A 271 -0.10 11.48 -0.51
C PRO A 271 -0.08 11.06 0.96
N LEU A 272 0.93 10.31 1.36
CA LEU A 272 1.11 9.84 2.71
C LEU A 272 2.40 10.40 3.32
N SER A 273 2.39 10.56 4.65
CA SER A 273 3.59 10.93 5.41
C SER A 273 3.98 9.80 6.34
N SER A 274 5.28 9.49 6.35
CA SER A 274 5.88 8.55 7.29
C SER A 274 6.04 9.16 8.67
N SER A 275 6.02 10.50 8.79
CA SER A 275 6.17 11.17 10.07
C SER A 275 4.96 10.92 10.97
N ARG A 276 5.18 10.21 12.08
CA ARG A 276 4.20 10.10 13.17
C ARG A 276 4.30 11.35 14.04
N SER A 277 3.68 12.45 13.62
CA SER A 277 3.54 13.62 14.46
C SER A 277 2.45 13.36 15.51
N ILE A 278 2.62 13.97 16.70
CA ILE A 278 1.54 13.99 17.70
C ILE A 278 0.38 14.79 17.12
N ALA A 279 -0.79 14.16 17.04
CA ALA A 279 -1.98 14.81 16.50
C ALA A 279 -2.39 16.00 17.37
N GLY A 280 -2.33 17.21 16.82
CA GLY A 280 -2.87 18.44 17.35
C GLY A 280 -1.87 19.34 18.10
N ASP A 281 -2.16 20.64 18.09
CA ASP A 281 -1.41 21.71 18.75
C ASP A 281 -1.38 21.59 20.30
N ARG A 282 -2.03 20.58 20.88
CA ARG A 282 -2.15 20.37 22.32
C ARG A 282 -1.07 19.53 22.99
N ALA A 283 -0.12 19.00 22.22
CA ALA A 283 0.95 18.17 22.81
C ALA A 283 1.75 18.93 23.87
N GLY A 284 1.98 20.23 23.66
CA GLY A 284 2.62 21.10 24.64
C GLY A 284 1.80 21.38 25.89
N GLU A 285 0.47 21.42 25.78
CA GLU A 285 -0.43 21.70 26.88
C GLU A 285 -0.60 20.48 27.82
N VAL A 286 -0.59 19.27 27.29
CA VAL A 286 -0.74 18.04 28.08
C VAL A 286 0.53 17.71 28.88
N VAL A 287 1.71 18.00 28.33
CA VAL A 287 3.00 17.75 29.00
C VAL A 287 3.37 18.88 29.96
N ASN A 288 2.93 20.12 29.69
CA ASN A 288 3.20 21.29 30.53
C ASN A 288 2.00 21.75 31.38
N GLY A 289 0.97 20.91 31.48
CA GLY A 289 -0.14 21.18 32.40
C GLY A 289 0.39 21.36 33.86
N PRO A 290 -0.21 22.26 34.65
CA PRO A 290 0.36 22.63 35.96
C PRO A 290 0.52 21.40 36.85
N ALA A 291 1.70 21.24 37.42
CA ALA A 291 2.05 20.20 38.39
C ALA A 291 1.27 20.32 39.74
N GLU A 292 0.21 21.12 39.78
CA GLU A 292 -0.55 21.43 40.98
C GLU A 292 -1.60 20.39 41.39
N ALA A 293 -1.86 19.35 40.56
CA ALA A 293 -2.85 18.34 40.88
C ALA A 293 -2.33 17.17 41.76
N ALA A 294 -1.03 17.10 42.05
CA ALA A 294 -0.42 15.98 42.78
C ALA A 294 -0.15 16.24 44.31
N SER A 295 -0.52 17.41 44.86
CA SER A 295 -0.24 17.71 46.27
C SER A 295 -1.41 17.38 47.24
N GLY A 296 -2.42 16.65 46.77
CA GLY A 296 -3.61 16.28 47.58
C GLY A 296 -3.59 14.88 48.22
N ALA A 297 -2.43 14.22 48.34
CA ALA A 297 -2.34 12.99 49.12
C ALA A 297 -2.26 13.33 50.63
N SER A 298 -3.40 13.30 51.32
CA SER A 298 -3.51 13.39 52.78
C SER A 298 -2.66 12.30 53.44
N ARG A 299 -1.80 12.72 54.37
CA ARG A 299 -1.19 11.82 55.35
C ARG A 299 -2.28 11.11 56.13
N ILE A 300 -2.33 9.81 56.03
CA ILE A 300 -3.02 8.97 56.99
C ILE A 300 -2.09 8.91 58.20
N GLU A 301 -2.48 9.58 59.28
CA GLU A 301 -1.87 9.39 60.60
C GLU A 301 -2.22 7.99 61.09
N GLN A 302 -1.19 7.24 61.46
CA GLN A 302 -1.33 6.00 62.22
C GLN A 302 -1.38 6.38 63.71
N ASP A 303 -2.47 6.05 64.37
CA ASP A 303 -2.55 5.73 65.78
C ASP A 303 -2.79 4.23 65.99
#